data_35a840e3b83483f40e0df1271d6e94d3
#
_entry.id   35a840e3b83483f40e0df1271d6e94d3
#
_cell.length_a   1.000
_cell.length_b   1.000
_cell.length_c   1.000
_cell.angle_alpha   90.00
_cell.angle_beta   90.00
_cell.angle_gamma   90.00
#
_symmetry.space_group_name_H-M   'P 1'
#
loop_
_entity.id
_entity.type
_entity.pdbx_description
1 polymer ?
#
loop_
_entity_poly.entity_id
_entity_poly.type
_entity_poly.pdbx_seq_one_letter_code
_entity_poly.pdbx_strand_id
1 'polypeptide(L)'
;MTPKIIAALVLACAAGHAAAQQEVRFWHAMGGALGEVLGAFVQRFNDSQREFRVMAEHKGSYEDTMIAALAAQRAGSGPQLVQVYEVGTAHMMAARGAVRPAWQVLAEGGEAVEAKAFLPAVASYFSDNAGKLLALPFNVSTPILFYNKDAFRKAKLDPEQPPKSWYEFPKVIGALSDAGIECGYTTTWPSWVLLENMSTWHNQDFATRDNGLGGLDAKLIFNTHLMVRHVSMLSSWARAGYFTYAGRRIEGERRFVKGECAMLTAASSSAAELRRSAAFDFGEAQLPYYDDVKGAPHHSMIGGGALWVLAGAKSAEYRGVAKFLGFVATPEVQAEWHQKTGYVPVTRAAYELTRKQGFYAAQPGQEIAIRQLLLTSPTRESRGIRLGEFQRIRVIIEEELEAVWEGKKPPKLALDHAAERGNELLRKFEAAQRAGAEPAVPARTPRRPKK
;
A
#
# COMPACT_ATOMS: atom_id res chain seq x y z
N MET A 1 66.66 60.89 11.79
CA MET A 1 65.79 60.03 12.64
C MET A 1 64.47 59.85 11.92
N THR A 2 64.23 58.74 11.24
CA THR A 2 63.06 58.44 10.44
C THR A 2 62.09 57.48 11.23
N PRO A 3 60.82 57.76 11.38
CA PRO A 3 59.92 56.84 12.06
C PRO A 3 59.40 55.78 11.03
N LYS A 4 59.51 54.50 11.39
CA LYS A 4 59.00 53.36 10.71
C LYS A 4 57.49 53.27 10.97
N ILE A 5 56.69 53.34 9.86
CA ILE A 5 55.21 53.08 9.86
C ILE A 5 55.08 51.57 9.80
N ILE A 6 54.50 50.96 10.82
CA ILE A 6 54.07 49.56 10.87
C ILE A 6 52.62 49.51 10.36
N ALA A 7 52.43 48.99 9.14
CA ALA A 7 51.09 48.71 8.61
C ALA A 7 50.60 47.35 9.17
N ALA A 8 49.64 47.37 10.08
CA ALA A 8 48.96 46.18 10.56
C ALA A 8 47.89 45.74 9.53
N LEU A 9 48.15 44.62 8.86
CA LEU A 9 47.19 43.96 7.95
C LEU A 9 46.17 43.22 8.84
N VAL A 10 44.96 43.78 8.97
CA VAL A 10 43.83 43.09 9.61
C VAL A 10 43.22 42.11 8.58
N LEU A 11 43.59 40.83 8.67
CA LEU A 11 42.91 39.76 7.94
C LEU A 11 41.54 39.52 8.60
N ALA A 12 40.48 40.09 8.02
CA ALA A 12 39.10 39.75 8.39
C ALA A 12 38.79 38.34 7.87
N CYS A 13 38.97 37.33 8.71
CA CYS A 13 38.41 35.99 8.47
C CYS A 13 36.90 36.10 8.47
N ALA A 14 36.30 36.21 7.31
CA ALA A 14 34.87 35.94 7.10
C ALA A 14 34.67 34.44 7.34
N ALA A 15 34.52 34.04 8.59
CA ALA A 15 34.00 32.73 8.96
C ALA A 15 32.53 32.71 8.48
N GLY A 16 32.32 32.29 7.26
CA GLY A 16 31.00 31.94 6.77
C GLY A 16 30.43 30.89 7.73
N HIS A 17 29.50 31.30 8.57
CA HIS A 17 28.73 30.35 9.36
C HIS A 17 28.01 29.49 8.35
N ALA A 18 28.50 28.26 8.08
CA ALA A 18 27.71 27.22 7.46
C ALA A 18 26.53 27.00 8.40
N ALA A 19 25.38 27.60 8.07
CA ALA A 19 24.15 27.36 8.83
C ALA A 19 23.95 25.84 8.85
N ALA A 20 23.86 25.28 10.06
CA ALA A 20 23.61 23.85 10.20
C ALA A 20 22.30 23.52 9.44
N GLN A 21 22.34 22.49 8.59
CA GLN A 21 21.16 22.04 7.85
C GLN A 21 20.06 21.73 8.84
N GLN A 22 18.82 22.17 8.53
CA GLN A 22 17.65 21.81 9.33
C GLN A 22 17.31 20.35 9.13
N GLU A 23 17.38 19.54 10.19
CA GLU A 23 17.07 18.12 10.13
C GLU A 23 15.55 17.87 10.06
N VAL A 24 15.18 16.90 9.23
CA VAL A 24 13.82 16.33 9.08
C VAL A 24 13.90 14.84 9.33
N ARG A 25 13.36 14.37 10.43
CA ARG A 25 13.29 12.93 10.73
C ARG A 25 12.14 12.29 10.00
N PHE A 26 12.43 11.23 9.26
CA PHE A 26 11.48 10.44 8.48
C PHE A 26 11.52 8.97 8.91
N TRP A 27 10.43 8.45 9.48
CA TRP A 27 10.32 7.03 9.84
C TRP A 27 9.52 6.26 8.81
N HIS A 28 10.05 5.10 8.39
CA HIS A 28 9.49 4.31 7.30
C HIS A 28 9.56 2.81 7.56
N ALA A 29 8.77 2.04 6.79
CA ALA A 29 8.68 0.59 6.84
C ALA A 29 9.37 -0.10 5.64
N MET A 30 10.13 0.63 4.83
CA MET A 30 10.83 0.07 3.67
C MET A 30 12.11 -0.63 4.12
N GLY A 31 12.13 -1.96 4.01
CA GLY A 31 13.32 -2.78 4.28
C GLY A 31 13.91 -3.36 2.98
N GLY A 32 15.11 -3.97 3.09
CA GLY A 32 15.78 -4.62 1.96
C GLY A 32 15.96 -3.71 0.74
N ALA A 33 15.75 -4.24 -0.46
CA ALA A 33 15.92 -3.50 -1.71
C ALA A 33 15.04 -2.24 -1.82
N LEU A 34 13.83 -2.24 -1.26
CA LEU A 34 12.97 -1.05 -1.23
C LEU A 34 13.57 0.04 -0.34
N GLY A 35 14.19 -0.34 0.77
CA GLY A 35 14.89 0.58 1.66
C GLY A 35 16.13 1.20 1.00
N GLU A 36 16.86 0.44 0.21
CA GLU A 36 18.01 0.92 -0.57
C GLU A 36 17.59 1.96 -1.61
N VAL A 37 16.51 1.70 -2.37
CA VAL A 37 15.96 2.65 -3.33
C VAL A 37 15.48 3.92 -2.64
N LEU A 38 14.78 3.81 -1.52
CA LEU A 38 14.34 4.97 -0.73
C LEU A 38 15.55 5.77 -0.22
N GLY A 39 16.57 5.08 0.30
CA GLY A 39 17.81 5.71 0.78
C GLY A 39 18.51 6.52 -0.32
N ALA A 40 18.56 5.98 -1.56
CA ALA A 40 19.12 6.70 -2.70
C ALA A 40 18.33 7.98 -3.05
N PHE A 41 16.98 7.96 -2.96
CA PHE A 41 16.18 9.17 -3.16
C PHE A 41 16.37 10.20 -2.06
N VAL A 42 16.43 9.76 -0.81
CA VAL A 42 16.73 10.65 0.32
C VAL A 42 18.09 11.30 0.17
N GLN A 43 19.10 10.51 -0.21
CA GLN A 43 20.46 11.04 -0.45
C GLN A 43 20.46 12.07 -1.60
N ARG A 44 19.79 11.77 -2.72
CA ARG A 44 19.66 12.70 -3.86
C ARG A 44 18.99 14.02 -3.46
N PHE A 45 17.94 13.97 -2.63
CA PHE A 45 17.35 15.18 -2.06
C PHE A 45 18.34 15.95 -1.21
N ASN A 46 19.04 15.28 -0.30
CA ASN A 46 20.00 15.89 0.58
C ASN A 46 21.18 16.55 -0.20
N ASP A 47 21.61 15.93 -1.30
CA ASP A 47 22.70 16.45 -2.13
C ASP A 47 22.27 17.61 -3.05
N SER A 48 20.97 17.71 -3.38
CA SER A 48 20.43 18.72 -4.29
C SER A 48 20.34 20.12 -3.69
N GLN A 49 20.43 20.25 -2.37
CA GLN A 49 20.31 21.51 -1.64
C GLN A 49 21.11 21.48 -0.34
N ARG A 50 21.24 22.62 0.37
CA ARG A 50 22.05 22.78 1.59
C ARG A 50 21.28 23.25 2.81
N GLU A 51 19.98 23.50 2.68
CA GLU A 51 19.13 24.04 3.74
C GLU A 51 18.58 22.96 4.66
N PHE A 52 18.20 21.79 4.09
CA PHE A 52 17.54 20.71 4.81
C PHE A 52 18.31 19.39 4.71
N ARG A 53 18.17 18.54 5.73
CA ARG A 53 18.69 17.19 5.73
C ARG A 53 17.61 16.20 6.20
N VAL A 54 17.15 15.33 5.31
CA VAL A 54 16.22 14.25 5.66
C VAL A 54 17.01 13.09 6.25
N MET A 55 16.62 12.68 7.46
CA MET A 55 17.15 11.53 8.18
C MET A 55 16.11 10.40 8.14
N ALA A 56 16.23 9.50 7.17
CA ALA A 56 15.32 8.36 7.03
C ALA A 56 15.74 7.21 7.95
N GLU A 57 14.78 6.65 8.68
CA GLU A 57 15.01 5.56 9.62
C GLU A 57 13.97 4.45 9.45
N HIS A 58 14.41 3.21 9.21
CA HIS A 58 13.56 2.04 9.13
C HIS A 58 13.10 1.58 10.52
N LYS A 59 11.79 1.49 10.74
CA LYS A 59 11.17 1.13 12.04
C LYS A 59 10.52 -0.25 12.06
N GLY A 60 10.78 -1.11 11.07
CA GLY A 60 10.19 -2.44 10.98
C GLY A 60 9.00 -2.49 10.03
N SER A 61 7.94 -3.22 10.41
CA SER A 61 6.72 -3.31 9.59
C SER A 61 5.96 -1.99 9.54
N TYR A 62 4.98 -1.87 8.64
CA TYR A 62 4.06 -0.71 8.62
C TYR A 62 3.37 -0.50 9.97
N GLU A 63 2.93 -1.60 10.61
CA GLU A 63 2.30 -1.57 11.92
C GLU A 63 3.27 -1.07 12.99
N ASP A 64 4.48 -1.64 13.06
CA ASP A 64 5.53 -1.22 14.01
C ASP A 64 5.88 0.26 13.83
N THR A 65 6.01 0.72 12.57
CA THR A 65 6.35 2.12 12.23
C THR A 65 5.27 3.08 12.71
N MET A 66 3.98 2.79 12.43
CA MET A 66 2.87 3.64 12.85
C MET A 66 2.73 3.68 14.36
N ILE A 67 2.78 2.52 15.03
CA ILE A 67 2.70 2.42 16.50
C ILE A 67 3.83 3.21 17.15
N ALA A 68 5.06 3.02 16.69
CA ALA A 68 6.22 3.74 17.21
C ALA A 68 6.10 5.26 17.02
N ALA A 69 5.63 5.70 15.84
CA ALA A 69 5.48 7.12 15.53
C ALA A 69 4.42 7.79 16.41
N LEU A 70 3.25 7.17 16.59
CA LEU A 70 2.19 7.70 17.45
C LEU A 70 2.59 7.72 18.93
N ALA A 71 3.31 6.69 19.39
CA ALA A 71 3.82 6.65 20.77
C ALA A 71 4.87 7.74 21.01
N ALA A 72 5.83 7.90 20.09
CA ALA A 72 6.85 8.94 20.16
C ALA A 72 6.25 10.35 20.05
N GLN A 73 5.20 10.52 19.23
CA GLN A 73 4.47 11.78 19.10
C GLN A 73 3.86 12.21 20.44
N ARG A 74 3.20 11.29 21.16
CA ARG A 74 2.65 11.53 22.49
C ARG A 74 3.72 11.90 23.52
N ALA A 75 4.92 11.33 23.38
CA ALA A 75 6.07 11.65 24.23
C ALA A 75 6.81 12.94 23.81
N GLY A 76 6.35 13.67 22.81
CA GLY A 76 7.00 14.89 22.32
C GLY A 76 8.32 14.64 21.57
N SER A 77 8.62 13.40 21.16
CA SER A 77 9.86 12.98 20.51
C SER A 77 9.65 12.36 19.12
N GLY A 78 8.43 12.50 18.56
CA GLY A 78 8.06 11.94 17.27
C GLY A 78 8.88 12.48 16.08
N PRO A 79 8.93 11.77 14.94
CA PRO A 79 9.49 12.29 13.70
C PRO A 79 8.59 13.37 13.11
N GLN A 80 9.10 14.19 12.18
CA GLN A 80 8.28 15.13 11.43
C GLN A 80 7.47 14.44 10.34
N LEU A 81 7.99 13.32 9.81
CA LEU A 81 7.38 12.58 8.70
C LEU A 81 7.35 11.09 9.01
N VAL A 82 6.22 10.44 8.72
CA VAL A 82 6.07 9.00 8.89
C VAL A 82 5.34 8.36 7.72
N GLN A 83 5.83 7.21 7.27
CA GLN A 83 5.13 6.37 6.31
C GLN A 83 4.11 5.50 7.03
N VAL A 84 2.84 5.63 6.63
CA VAL A 84 1.74 4.82 7.15
C VAL A 84 1.00 4.17 5.99
N TYR A 85 0.70 2.88 6.12
CA TYR A 85 -0.06 2.16 5.12
C TYR A 85 -1.56 2.50 5.17
N GLU A 86 -2.29 2.13 4.13
CA GLU A 86 -3.68 2.56 3.90
C GLU A 86 -4.62 2.23 5.07
N VAL A 87 -4.49 1.05 5.69
CA VAL A 87 -5.35 0.66 6.83
C VAL A 87 -5.15 1.51 8.08
N GLY A 88 -4.02 2.20 8.18
CA GLY A 88 -3.73 3.13 9.27
C GLY A 88 -4.40 4.50 9.12
N THR A 89 -4.99 4.80 7.97
CA THR A 89 -5.56 6.13 7.66
C THR A 89 -6.58 6.60 8.70
N ALA A 90 -7.53 5.74 9.09
CA ALA A 90 -8.53 6.11 10.09
C ALA A 90 -7.91 6.40 11.48
N HIS A 91 -6.86 5.68 11.87
CA HIS A 91 -6.12 5.94 13.12
C HIS A 91 -5.38 7.28 13.07
N MET A 92 -4.71 7.57 11.95
CA MET A 92 -4.02 8.85 11.77
C MET A 92 -4.98 10.03 11.81
N MET A 93 -6.16 9.91 11.18
CA MET A 93 -7.21 10.93 11.24
C MET A 93 -7.82 11.11 12.64
N ALA A 94 -7.93 10.02 13.39
CA ALA A 94 -8.48 9.99 14.74
C ALA A 94 -7.49 10.52 15.81
N ALA A 95 -6.20 10.53 15.51
CA ALA A 95 -5.15 11.07 16.39
C ALA A 95 -5.17 12.61 16.37
N ARG A 96 -6.18 13.19 17.04
CA ARG A 96 -6.44 14.64 17.07
C ARG A 96 -5.23 15.41 17.57
N GLY A 97 -4.81 16.42 16.81
CA GLY A 97 -3.65 17.25 17.16
C GLY A 97 -2.29 16.59 16.95
N ALA A 98 -2.23 15.29 16.63
CA ALA A 98 -0.97 14.60 16.36
C ALA A 98 -0.55 14.64 14.88
N VAL A 99 -1.49 14.95 13.99
CA VAL A 99 -1.27 14.97 12.54
C VAL A 99 -1.52 16.36 11.99
N ARG A 100 -0.71 16.78 11.04
CA ARG A 100 -0.89 18.00 10.26
C ARG A 100 -1.19 17.61 8.80
N PRO A 101 -2.29 18.09 8.19
CA PRO A 101 -2.62 17.76 6.80
C PRO A 101 -1.52 18.14 5.83
N ALA A 102 -1.15 17.22 4.94
CA ALA A 102 -0.07 17.44 3.97
C ALA A 102 -0.31 18.66 3.08
N TRP A 103 -1.57 18.91 2.68
CA TRP A 103 -1.90 20.08 1.86
C TRP A 103 -1.57 21.42 2.54
N GLN A 104 -1.70 21.52 3.88
CA GLN A 104 -1.35 22.74 4.62
C GLN A 104 0.15 22.95 4.64
N VAL A 105 0.91 21.88 4.95
CA VAL A 105 2.37 21.94 5.02
C VAL A 105 2.98 22.25 3.66
N LEU A 106 2.46 21.66 2.60
CA LEU A 106 2.86 21.95 1.21
C LEU A 106 2.61 23.42 0.85
N ALA A 107 1.40 23.92 1.12
CA ALA A 107 1.05 25.31 0.81
C ALA A 107 1.92 26.31 1.57
N GLU A 108 2.17 26.10 2.87
CA GLU A 108 3.03 26.96 3.70
C GLU A 108 4.50 26.91 3.26
N GLY A 109 4.96 25.75 2.74
CA GLY A 109 6.30 25.58 2.18
C GLY A 109 6.45 26.06 0.74
N GLY A 110 5.39 26.57 0.12
CA GLY A 110 5.40 27.05 -1.26
C GLY A 110 5.46 25.95 -2.32
N GLU A 111 5.02 24.72 -1.99
CA GLU A 111 5.00 23.58 -2.90
C GLU A 111 3.64 23.42 -3.58
N ALA A 112 3.61 23.45 -4.93
CA ALA A 112 2.39 23.36 -5.72
C ALA A 112 1.98 21.90 -5.99
N VAL A 113 1.72 21.13 -4.91
CA VAL A 113 1.26 19.74 -5.01
C VAL A 113 -0.22 19.66 -4.65
N GLU A 114 -1.06 19.37 -5.63
CA GLU A 114 -2.51 19.29 -5.46
C GLU A 114 -3.04 17.87 -5.64
N ALA A 115 -4.14 17.55 -4.97
CA ALA A 115 -4.79 16.23 -5.06
C ALA A 115 -5.16 15.83 -6.50
N LYS A 116 -5.53 16.80 -7.35
CA LYS A 116 -5.90 16.53 -8.76
C LYS A 116 -4.75 16.05 -9.64
N ALA A 117 -3.49 16.21 -9.21
CA ALA A 117 -2.33 15.66 -9.93
C ALA A 117 -2.22 14.13 -9.77
N PHE A 118 -2.79 13.58 -8.72
CA PHE A 118 -2.77 12.15 -8.44
C PHE A 118 -3.87 11.40 -9.19
N LEU A 119 -3.67 10.09 -9.35
CA LEU A 119 -4.69 9.20 -9.91
C LEU A 119 -5.95 9.23 -9.01
N PRO A 120 -7.17 9.24 -9.58
CA PRO A 120 -8.40 9.40 -8.81
C PRO A 120 -8.56 8.37 -7.68
N ALA A 121 -8.29 7.09 -7.93
CA ALA A 121 -8.36 6.02 -6.94
C ALA A 121 -7.33 6.20 -5.81
N VAL A 122 -6.21 6.89 -6.06
CA VAL A 122 -5.16 7.19 -5.08
C VAL A 122 -5.53 8.44 -4.26
N ALA A 123 -5.89 9.53 -4.96
CA ALA A 123 -6.24 10.79 -4.31
C ALA A 123 -7.45 10.64 -3.37
N SER A 124 -8.49 9.91 -3.81
CA SER A 124 -9.72 9.72 -3.03
C SER A 124 -9.46 9.04 -1.68
N TYR A 125 -8.48 8.17 -1.61
CA TYR A 125 -8.15 7.43 -0.38
C TYR A 125 -7.47 8.32 0.67
N PHE A 126 -6.52 9.17 0.25
CA PHE A 126 -5.69 9.98 1.15
C PHE A 126 -6.13 11.44 1.27
N SER A 127 -7.32 11.77 0.79
CA SER A 127 -7.91 13.11 0.91
C SER A 127 -9.05 13.16 1.93
N ASP A 128 -9.35 14.36 2.41
CA ASP A 128 -10.57 14.64 3.17
C ASP A 128 -11.81 14.70 2.23
N ASN A 129 -12.98 14.96 2.82
CA ASN A 129 -14.22 15.07 2.07
C ASN A 129 -14.29 16.31 1.16
N ALA A 130 -13.39 17.28 1.34
CA ALA A 130 -13.22 18.43 0.46
C ALA A 130 -12.18 18.19 -0.66
N GLY A 131 -11.63 16.96 -0.74
CA GLY A 131 -10.63 16.58 -1.73
C GLY A 131 -9.22 17.09 -1.45
N LYS A 132 -8.92 17.56 -0.23
CA LYS A 132 -7.59 18.04 0.15
C LYS A 132 -6.76 16.91 0.74
N LEU A 133 -5.48 16.80 0.33
CA LEU A 133 -4.57 15.73 0.77
C LEU A 133 -4.30 15.79 2.27
N LEU A 134 -4.70 14.76 2.99
CA LEU A 134 -4.34 14.52 4.39
C LEU A 134 -2.90 14.03 4.52
N ALA A 135 -2.47 13.16 3.60
CA ALA A 135 -1.13 12.62 3.48
C ALA A 135 -0.70 12.63 2.02
N LEU A 136 0.62 12.64 1.75
CA LEU A 136 1.13 12.53 0.38
C LEU A 136 1.14 11.06 -0.04
N PRO A 137 0.39 10.64 -1.09
CA PRO A 137 0.51 9.29 -1.64
C PRO A 137 1.94 9.00 -2.07
N PHE A 138 2.47 7.82 -1.73
CA PHE A 138 3.87 7.52 -1.97
C PHE A 138 4.07 6.15 -2.64
N ASN A 139 3.98 5.08 -1.87
CA ASN A 139 4.25 3.73 -2.35
C ASN A 139 2.94 2.95 -2.51
N VAL A 140 2.23 3.21 -3.59
CA VAL A 140 0.92 2.65 -3.88
C VAL A 140 1.05 1.44 -4.79
N SER A 141 0.32 0.38 -4.49
CA SER A 141 0.18 -0.83 -5.29
C SER A 141 -1.30 -1.20 -5.44
N THR A 142 -1.58 -2.20 -6.26
CA THR A 142 -2.87 -2.88 -6.33
C THR A 142 -2.62 -4.36 -6.57
N PRO A 143 -3.49 -5.29 -6.14
CA PRO A 143 -3.27 -6.69 -6.43
C PRO A 143 -3.49 -6.97 -7.91
N ILE A 144 -2.63 -7.84 -8.47
CA ILE A 144 -2.72 -8.35 -9.84
C ILE A 144 -2.49 -9.86 -9.82
N LEU A 145 -2.75 -10.52 -10.94
CA LEU A 145 -2.42 -11.92 -11.16
C LEU A 145 -1.02 -12.06 -11.78
N PHE A 146 -0.15 -12.83 -11.13
CA PHE A 146 1.10 -13.35 -11.69
C PHE A 146 0.91 -14.82 -12.05
N TYR A 147 1.50 -15.27 -13.17
CA TYR A 147 1.40 -16.66 -13.59
C TYR A 147 2.69 -17.14 -14.26
N ASN A 148 3.05 -18.39 -14.00
CA ASN A 148 4.24 -19.04 -14.53
C ASN A 148 3.99 -19.50 -15.97
N LYS A 149 4.56 -18.81 -16.95
CA LYS A 149 4.43 -19.12 -18.38
C LYS A 149 5.05 -20.46 -18.77
N ASP A 150 6.13 -20.86 -18.09
CA ASP A 150 6.76 -22.16 -18.35
C ASP A 150 5.86 -23.31 -17.85
N ALA A 151 5.19 -23.13 -16.69
CA ALA A 151 4.20 -24.09 -16.23
C ALA A 151 3.01 -24.18 -17.19
N PHE A 152 2.54 -23.05 -17.76
CA PHE A 152 1.49 -23.03 -18.78
C PHE A 152 1.92 -23.78 -20.05
N ARG A 153 3.13 -23.54 -20.57
CA ARG A 153 3.68 -24.26 -21.72
C ARG A 153 3.74 -25.78 -21.45
N LYS A 154 4.22 -26.17 -20.26
CA LYS A 154 4.28 -27.58 -19.82
C LYS A 154 2.87 -28.20 -19.80
N ALA A 155 1.87 -27.48 -19.37
CA ALA A 155 0.47 -27.91 -19.34
C ALA A 155 -0.25 -27.77 -20.70
N LYS A 156 0.45 -27.41 -21.78
CA LYS A 156 -0.10 -27.15 -23.12
C LYS A 156 -1.18 -26.07 -23.13
N LEU A 157 -1.10 -25.13 -22.19
CA LEU A 157 -1.90 -23.90 -22.16
C LEU A 157 -1.18 -22.79 -22.93
N ASP A 158 -1.94 -21.87 -23.52
CA ASP A 158 -1.37 -20.68 -24.15
C ASP A 158 -0.80 -19.74 -23.05
N PRO A 159 0.53 -19.47 -23.02
CA PRO A 159 1.15 -18.64 -22.03
C PRO A 159 0.77 -17.15 -22.15
N GLU A 160 0.13 -16.73 -23.25
CA GLU A 160 -0.36 -15.37 -23.44
C GLU A 160 -1.87 -15.21 -23.13
N GLN A 161 -2.53 -16.28 -22.69
CA GLN A 161 -3.95 -16.32 -22.36
C GLN A 161 -4.16 -16.79 -20.91
N PRO A 162 -3.77 -15.97 -19.90
CA PRO A 162 -4.09 -16.27 -18.50
C PRO A 162 -5.60 -16.19 -18.26
N PRO A 163 -6.13 -16.90 -17.23
CA PRO A 163 -7.56 -16.87 -16.93
C PRO A 163 -7.99 -15.47 -16.48
N LYS A 164 -9.10 -14.98 -17.04
CA LYS A 164 -9.68 -13.67 -16.76
C LYS A 164 -10.84 -13.75 -15.77
N SER A 165 -11.57 -14.85 -15.79
CA SER A 165 -12.70 -15.10 -14.90
C SER A 165 -12.36 -16.15 -13.86
N TRP A 166 -12.92 -16.03 -12.65
CA TRP A 166 -12.81 -17.08 -11.63
C TRP A 166 -13.38 -18.41 -12.09
N TYR A 167 -14.28 -18.41 -13.07
CA TYR A 167 -14.84 -19.63 -13.67
C TYR A 167 -13.89 -20.35 -14.63
N GLU A 168 -12.88 -19.64 -15.15
CA GLU A 168 -11.84 -20.25 -16.00
C GLU A 168 -10.75 -20.98 -15.19
N PHE A 169 -10.56 -20.59 -13.92
CA PHE A 169 -9.49 -21.13 -13.06
C PHE A 169 -9.53 -22.65 -12.93
N PRO A 170 -10.67 -23.32 -12.67
CA PRO A 170 -10.69 -24.78 -12.54
C PRO A 170 -10.16 -25.52 -13.76
N LYS A 171 -10.48 -25.03 -14.97
CA LYS A 171 -9.96 -25.61 -16.22
C LYS A 171 -8.44 -25.46 -16.33
N VAL A 172 -7.92 -24.25 -16.01
CA VAL A 172 -6.48 -23.96 -16.06
C VAL A 172 -5.74 -24.80 -15.00
N ILE A 173 -6.25 -24.84 -13.76
CA ILE A 173 -5.62 -25.58 -12.67
C ILE A 173 -5.68 -27.08 -12.93
N GLY A 174 -6.77 -27.60 -13.52
CA GLY A 174 -6.86 -28.99 -13.92
C GLY A 174 -5.77 -29.37 -14.92
N ALA A 175 -5.57 -28.58 -15.97
CA ALA A 175 -4.51 -28.81 -16.95
C ALA A 175 -3.09 -28.71 -16.33
N LEU A 176 -2.89 -27.77 -15.40
CA LEU A 176 -1.64 -27.66 -14.63
C LEU A 176 -1.38 -28.90 -13.76
N SER A 177 -2.42 -29.39 -13.09
CA SER A 177 -2.38 -30.61 -12.27
C SER A 177 -2.05 -31.83 -13.10
N ASP A 178 -2.67 -31.99 -14.29
CA ASP A 178 -2.39 -33.09 -15.23
C ASP A 178 -0.95 -33.03 -15.75
N ALA A 179 -0.34 -31.86 -15.79
CA ALA A 179 1.07 -31.66 -16.14
C ALA A 179 2.02 -31.83 -14.92
N GLY A 180 1.52 -32.25 -13.76
CA GLY A 180 2.31 -32.49 -12.55
C GLY A 180 2.70 -31.21 -11.79
N ILE A 181 1.90 -30.16 -11.87
CA ILE A 181 2.02 -28.95 -11.03
C ILE A 181 1.07 -29.09 -9.84
N GLU A 182 1.62 -29.31 -8.66
CA GLU A 182 0.82 -29.63 -7.46
C GLU A 182 0.00 -28.45 -6.91
N CYS A 183 0.49 -27.21 -7.06
CA CYS A 183 -0.20 -26.01 -6.61
C CYS A 183 -0.60 -25.14 -7.81
N GLY A 184 -1.90 -25.13 -8.16
CA GLY A 184 -2.41 -24.32 -9.25
C GLY A 184 -2.46 -22.84 -8.91
N TYR A 185 -2.84 -22.49 -7.67
CA TYR A 185 -3.05 -21.11 -7.24
C TYR A 185 -2.68 -20.88 -5.78
N THR A 186 -2.10 -19.71 -5.50
CA THR A 186 -1.86 -19.17 -4.16
C THR A 186 -2.11 -17.66 -4.13
N THR A 187 -2.12 -17.07 -2.94
CA THR A 187 -2.35 -15.63 -2.73
C THR A 187 -1.47 -15.06 -1.63
N THR A 188 -1.38 -13.74 -1.59
CA THR A 188 -0.82 -12.97 -0.48
C THR A 188 -1.90 -12.07 0.12
N TRP A 189 -1.71 -11.59 1.36
CA TRP A 189 -2.60 -10.60 1.99
C TRP A 189 -4.09 -10.95 1.81
N PRO A 190 -4.57 -12.10 2.28
CA PRO A 190 -5.86 -12.69 1.87
C PRO A 190 -7.07 -11.79 2.14
N SER A 191 -7.11 -11.03 3.25
CA SER A 191 -8.19 -10.06 3.47
C SER A 191 -8.23 -9.01 2.35
N TRP A 192 -7.07 -8.42 2.03
CA TRP A 192 -6.97 -7.36 1.01
C TRP A 192 -7.25 -7.85 -0.40
N VAL A 193 -6.67 -8.99 -0.79
CA VAL A 193 -6.79 -9.53 -2.14
C VAL A 193 -8.16 -10.18 -2.36
N LEU A 194 -8.57 -11.08 -1.44
CA LEU A 194 -9.71 -11.96 -1.65
C LEU A 194 -11.06 -11.36 -1.21
N LEU A 195 -11.07 -10.36 -0.30
CA LEU A 195 -12.32 -9.77 0.16
C LEU A 195 -12.42 -8.28 -0.20
N GLU A 196 -11.46 -7.47 0.19
CA GLU A 196 -11.52 -6.02 0.00
C GLU A 196 -11.46 -5.64 -1.50
N ASN A 197 -10.49 -6.19 -2.23
CA ASN A 197 -10.41 -5.99 -3.68
C ASN A 197 -11.50 -6.75 -4.45
N MET A 198 -11.97 -7.90 -3.96
CA MET A 198 -13.14 -8.57 -4.51
C MET A 198 -14.37 -7.65 -4.45
N SER A 199 -14.61 -6.98 -3.31
CA SER A 199 -15.71 -6.02 -3.19
C SER A 199 -15.56 -4.87 -4.19
N THR A 200 -14.41 -4.21 -4.21
CA THR A 200 -14.15 -3.05 -5.08
C THR A 200 -14.19 -3.41 -6.56
N TRP A 201 -13.58 -4.53 -6.93
CA TRP A 201 -13.49 -5.04 -8.30
C TRP A 201 -14.87 -5.39 -8.91
N HIS A 202 -15.84 -5.71 -8.03
CA HIS A 202 -17.22 -5.98 -8.39
C HIS A 202 -18.20 -4.87 -7.97
N ASN A 203 -17.67 -3.70 -7.57
CA ASN A 203 -18.45 -2.54 -7.13
C ASN A 203 -19.50 -2.88 -6.05
N GLN A 204 -19.06 -3.60 -5.02
CA GLN A 204 -19.85 -3.98 -3.86
C GLN A 204 -19.39 -3.27 -2.60
N ASP A 205 -20.32 -2.92 -1.73
CA ASP A 205 -19.99 -2.38 -0.42
C ASP A 205 -19.26 -3.42 0.45
N PHE A 206 -18.13 -3.01 1.04
CA PHE A 206 -17.45 -3.76 2.11
C PHE A 206 -18.02 -3.39 3.48
N ALA A 207 -18.36 -2.12 3.65
CA ALA A 207 -18.98 -1.58 4.85
C ALA A 207 -20.00 -0.46 4.49
N THR A 208 -20.92 -0.17 5.41
CA THR A 208 -21.84 0.96 5.28
C THR A 208 -21.09 2.31 5.36
N ARG A 209 -21.80 3.42 5.19
CA ARG A 209 -21.23 4.77 5.24
C ARG A 209 -20.09 4.97 4.24
N ASP A 210 -20.30 4.58 2.99
CA ASP A 210 -19.29 4.69 1.93
C ASP A 210 -17.97 4.00 2.36
N ASN A 211 -18.04 2.76 2.82
CA ASN A 211 -16.91 2.01 3.37
C ASN A 211 -16.19 2.75 4.53
N GLY A 212 -16.95 3.45 5.37
CA GLY A 212 -16.43 4.21 6.51
C GLY A 212 -15.95 5.63 6.21
N LEU A 213 -15.94 6.06 4.94
CA LEU A 213 -15.58 7.45 4.60
C LEU A 213 -16.66 8.45 5.04
N GLY A 214 -17.93 8.02 5.13
CA GLY A 214 -19.07 8.85 5.49
C GLY A 214 -19.34 8.97 7.00
N GLY A 215 -18.65 8.24 7.86
CA GLY A 215 -18.85 8.36 9.31
C GLY A 215 -18.33 7.20 10.15
N LEU A 216 -18.23 7.45 11.45
CA LEU A 216 -17.71 6.49 12.44
C LEU A 216 -18.68 5.34 12.76
N ASP A 217 -19.98 5.51 12.47
CA ASP A 217 -21.03 4.53 12.70
C ASP A 217 -21.14 3.48 11.59
N ALA A 218 -20.09 3.32 10.79
CA ALA A 218 -19.97 2.30 9.76
C ALA A 218 -20.11 0.89 10.35
N LYS A 219 -20.66 -0.03 9.52
CA LYS A 219 -20.80 -1.46 9.84
C LYS A 219 -20.25 -2.28 8.68
N LEU A 220 -19.50 -3.33 8.98
CA LEU A 220 -19.09 -4.34 8.02
C LEU A 220 -20.31 -5.08 7.48
N ILE A 221 -20.39 -5.22 6.15
CA ILE A 221 -21.49 -5.88 5.43
C ILE A 221 -20.97 -6.75 4.27
N PHE A 222 -19.68 -7.06 4.27
CA PHE A 222 -19.02 -7.82 3.20
C PHE A 222 -19.47 -9.30 3.12
N ASN A 223 -20.20 -9.82 4.10
CA ASN A 223 -20.71 -11.20 4.14
C ASN A 223 -21.87 -11.45 3.15
N THR A 224 -21.76 -10.86 1.96
CA THR A 224 -22.74 -10.91 0.86
C THR A 224 -22.76 -12.28 0.19
N HIS A 225 -23.79 -12.53 -0.63
CA HIS A 225 -23.88 -13.75 -1.43
C HIS A 225 -22.66 -13.93 -2.35
N LEU A 226 -22.19 -12.86 -2.99
CA LEU A 226 -20.99 -12.90 -3.84
C LEU A 226 -19.78 -13.34 -3.06
N MET A 227 -19.57 -12.80 -1.86
CA MET A 227 -18.42 -13.12 -1.03
C MET A 227 -18.47 -14.54 -0.49
N VAL A 228 -19.67 -14.99 -0.06
CA VAL A 228 -19.89 -16.39 0.36
C VAL A 228 -19.59 -17.35 -0.79
N ARG A 229 -20.07 -17.06 -2.01
CA ARG A 229 -19.76 -17.83 -3.22
C ARG A 229 -18.24 -17.91 -3.46
N HIS A 230 -17.55 -16.78 -3.41
CA HIS A 230 -16.12 -16.70 -3.64
C HIS A 230 -15.32 -17.53 -2.62
N VAL A 231 -15.58 -17.33 -1.33
CA VAL A 231 -14.90 -18.08 -0.26
C VAL A 231 -15.24 -19.58 -0.29
N SER A 232 -16.48 -19.94 -0.66
CA SER A 232 -16.90 -21.35 -0.83
C SER A 232 -16.16 -22.03 -1.97
N MET A 233 -15.98 -21.35 -3.10
CA MET A 233 -15.22 -21.82 -4.23
C MET A 233 -13.75 -22.07 -3.85
N LEU A 234 -13.10 -21.07 -3.25
CA LEU A 234 -11.72 -21.20 -2.74
C LEU A 234 -11.58 -22.30 -1.68
N SER A 235 -12.56 -22.47 -0.80
CA SER A 235 -12.59 -23.56 0.17
C SER A 235 -12.64 -24.94 -0.51
N SER A 236 -13.44 -25.08 -1.58
CA SER A 236 -13.48 -26.32 -2.35
C SER A 236 -12.14 -26.60 -3.05
N TRP A 237 -11.51 -25.55 -3.57
CA TRP A 237 -10.17 -25.65 -4.21
C TRP A 237 -9.07 -25.99 -3.18
N ALA A 238 -9.17 -25.45 -1.95
CA ALA A 238 -8.23 -25.80 -0.88
C ALA A 238 -8.30 -27.31 -0.54
N ARG A 239 -9.53 -27.86 -0.46
CA ARG A 239 -9.73 -29.31 -0.23
C ARG A 239 -9.27 -30.17 -1.41
N ALA A 240 -9.39 -29.67 -2.64
CA ALA A 240 -8.95 -30.37 -3.84
C ALA A 240 -7.44 -30.24 -4.13
N GLY A 241 -6.71 -29.43 -3.34
CA GLY A 241 -5.30 -29.13 -3.61
C GLY A 241 -5.06 -28.08 -4.68
N TYR A 242 -6.11 -27.47 -5.25
CA TYR A 242 -6.02 -26.46 -6.30
C TYR A 242 -5.58 -25.08 -5.80
N PHE A 243 -5.93 -24.76 -4.56
CA PHE A 243 -5.53 -23.55 -3.84
C PHE A 243 -4.71 -23.90 -2.63
N THR A 244 -3.51 -23.34 -2.53
CA THR A 244 -2.63 -23.50 -1.37
C THR A 244 -2.51 -22.17 -0.60
N TYR A 245 -3.09 -22.14 0.58
CA TYR A 245 -2.89 -21.03 1.50
C TYR A 245 -1.51 -21.12 2.14
N ALA A 246 -0.69 -20.09 1.98
CA ALA A 246 0.70 -20.09 2.45
C ALA A 246 0.93 -19.23 3.69
N GLY A 247 0.02 -18.32 4.02
CA GLY A 247 0.14 -17.40 5.17
C GLY A 247 -0.52 -16.05 4.92
N ARG A 248 -0.43 -15.17 5.93
CA ARG A 248 -1.18 -13.90 5.98
C ARG A 248 -0.51 -12.75 5.23
N ARG A 249 0.78 -12.88 4.86
CA ARG A 249 1.56 -11.79 4.27
C ARG A 249 2.08 -12.20 2.89
N ILE A 250 3.38 -12.26 2.72
CA ILE A 250 4.03 -12.51 1.44
C ILE A 250 4.46 -13.99 1.24
N GLU A 251 4.01 -14.89 2.08
CA GLU A 251 4.44 -16.30 2.05
C GLU A 251 4.08 -16.97 0.71
N GLY A 252 2.97 -16.57 0.07
CA GLY A 252 2.58 -17.03 -1.27
C GLY A 252 3.59 -16.69 -2.34
N GLU A 253 4.25 -15.52 -2.27
CA GLU A 253 5.30 -15.12 -3.21
C GLU A 253 6.48 -16.10 -3.20
N ARG A 254 6.87 -16.59 -2.03
CA ARG A 254 7.97 -17.54 -1.89
C ARG A 254 7.67 -18.87 -2.58
N ARG A 255 6.41 -19.34 -2.52
CA ARG A 255 5.98 -20.54 -3.24
C ARG A 255 5.99 -20.33 -4.74
N PHE A 256 5.52 -19.18 -5.19
CA PHE A 256 5.53 -18.81 -6.61
C PHE A 256 6.98 -18.73 -7.15
N VAL A 257 7.87 -17.99 -6.47
CA VAL A 257 9.28 -17.85 -6.86
C VAL A 257 10.00 -19.19 -6.99
N LYS A 258 9.68 -20.17 -6.13
CA LYS A 258 10.21 -21.54 -6.22
C LYS A 258 9.59 -22.38 -7.33
N GLY A 259 8.58 -21.86 -8.05
CA GLY A 259 7.83 -22.63 -9.04
C GLY A 259 6.89 -23.69 -8.45
N GLU A 260 6.68 -23.69 -7.12
CA GLU A 260 5.76 -24.60 -6.45
C GLU A 260 4.30 -24.32 -6.83
N CYS A 261 3.91 -23.05 -6.99
CA CYS A 261 2.58 -22.63 -7.42
C CYS A 261 2.64 -21.95 -8.78
N ALA A 262 1.71 -22.31 -9.68
CA ALA A 262 1.67 -21.78 -11.05
C ALA A 262 1.04 -20.38 -11.16
N MET A 263 0.11 -20.03 -10.30
CA MET A 263 -0.56 -18.73 -10.28
C MET A 263 -0.53 -18.11 -8.89
N LEU A 264 -0.41 -16.78 -8.85
CA LEU A 264 -0.30 -16.00 -7.61
C LEU A 264 -1.07 -14.69 -7.77
N THR A 265 -1.98 -14.37 -6.84
CA THR A 265 -2.45 -12.99 -6.69
C THR A 265 -1.66 -12.29 -5.59
N ALA A 266 -1.02 -11.18 -5.95
CA ALA A 266 -0.16 -10.42 -5.05
C ALA A 266 -0.14 -8.93 -5.43
N ALA A 267 0.46 -8.11 -4.57
CA ALA A 267 0.66 -6.69 -4.87
C ALA A 267 1.49 -6.51 -6.15
N SER A 268 1.14 -5.52 -6.97
CA SER A 268 1.92 -5.18 -8.17
C SER A 268 3.39 -4.87 -7.85
N SER A 269 3.66 -4.34 -6.67
CA SER A 269 5.02 -4.09 -6.17
C SER A 269 5.86 -5.36 -5.97
N SER A 270 5.25 -6.54 -5.94
CA SER A 270 5.98 -7.81 -5.88
C SER A 270 6.75 -8.09 -7.18
N ALA A 271 6.36 -7.49 -8.29
CA ALA A 271 6.94 -7.72 -9.61
C ALA A 271 8.48 -7.54 -9.66
N ALA A 272 9.01 -6.52 -8.98
CA ALA A 272 10.46 -6.29 -8.95
C ALA A 272 11.22 -7.44 -8.26
N GLU A 273 10.69 -7.95 -7.15
CA GLU A 273 11.27 -9.10 -6.44
C GLU A 273 11.10 -10.40 -7.25
N LEU A 274 9.92 -10.60 -7.84
CA LEU A 274 9.66 -11.79 -8.66
C LEU A 274 10.62 -11.86 -9.85
N ARG A 275 10.88 -10.73 -10.55
CA ARG A 275 11.84 -10.67 -11.67
C ARG A 275 13.27 -10.98 -11.25
N ARG A 276 13.65 -10.62 -10.04
CA ARG A 276 15.00 -10.88 -9.51
C ARG A 276 15.17 -12.34 -9.08
N SER A 277 14.12 -12.96 -8.57
CA SER A 277 14.19 -14.21 -7.80
C SER A 277 13.57 -15.42 -8.49
N ALA A 278 12.62 -15.26 -9.42
CA ALA A 278 12.05 -16.37 -10.17
C ALA A 278 13.01 -16.83 -11.28
N ALA A 279 13.24 -18.14 -11.35
CA ALA A 279 14.10 -18.77 -12.37
C ALA A 279 13.34 -19.18 -13.63
N PHE A 280 12.10 -18.71 -13.82
CA PHE A 280 11.21 -19.06 -14.94
C PHE A 280 10.57 -17.79 -15.51
N ASP A 281 10.08 -17.89 -16.75
CA ASP A 281 9.31 -16.83 -17.40
C ASP A 281 7.91 -16.73 -16.78
N PHE A 282 7.49 -15.53 -16.41
CA PHE A 282 6.16 -15.28 -15.86
C PHE A 282 5.47 -14.11 -16.52
N GLY A 283 4.14 -14.14 -16.50
CA GLY A 283 3.29 -13.07 -16.97
C GLY A 283 2.58 -12.36 -15.83
N GLU A 284 2.09 -11.17 -16.14
CA GLU A 284 1.27 -10.33 -15.28
C GLU A 284 -0.08 -10.13 -15.97
N ALA A 285 -1.17 -10.22 -15.22
CA ALA A 285 -2.52 -10.02 -15.73
C ALA A 285 -3.38 -9.29 -14.70
N GLN A 286 -4.52 -8.77 -15.14
CA GLN A 286 -5.51 -8.21 -14.23
C GLN A 286 -6.02 -9.26 -13.25
N LEU A 287 -6.55 -8.80 -12.10
CA LEU A 287 -7.25 -9.68 -11.18
C LEU A 287 -8.40 -10.40 -11.90
N PRO A 288 -8.62 -11.69 -11.62
CA PRO A 288 -9.79 -12.39 -12.13
C PRO A 288 -11.07 -11.81 -11.50
N TYR A 289 -12.17 -11.90 -12.25
CA TYR A 289 -13.46 -11.40 -11.81
C TYR A 289 -14.57 -12.42 -12.11
N TYR A 290 -15.76 -12.19 -11.58
CA TYR A 290 -16.95 -12.92 -11.94
C TYR A 290 -17.67 -12.21 -13.09
N ASP A 291 -17.64 -12.79 -14.26
CA ASP A 291 -18.22 -12.23 -15.49
C ASP A 291 -19.76 -12.26 -15.52
N ASP A 292 -20.40 -12.98 -14.59
CA ASP A 292 -21.83 -12.96 -14.34
C ASP A 292 -22.29 -11.80 -13.41
N VAL A 293 -21.34 -11.04 -12.84
CA VAL A 293 -21.67 -9.85 -12.03
C VAL A 293 -21.75 -8.63 -12.93
N LYS A 294 -22.96 -8.08 -13.07
CA LYS A 294 -23.23 -6.95 -13.96
C LYS A 294 -22.32 -5.75 -13.63
N GLY A 295 -21.61 -5.27 -14.64
CA GLY A 295 -20.72 -4.12 -14.55
C GLY A 295 -19.32 -4.42 -14.04
N ALA A 296 -19.01 -5.67 -13.66
CA ALA A 296 -17.65 -6.07 -13.35
C ALA A 296 -16.84 -6.28 -14.65
N PRO A 297 -15.50 -6.05 -14.61
CA PRO A 297 -14.78 -5.49 -13.48
C PRO A 297 -14.84 -3.96 -13.42
N HIS A 298 -14.80 -3.40 -12.21
CA HIS A 298 -14.52 -1.98 -11.94
C HIS A 298 -13.01 -1.73 -11.79
N HIS A 299 -12.59 -0.61 -11.19
CA HIS A 299 -11.20 -0.46 -10.79
C HIS A 299 -10.92 -1.18 -9.46
N SER A 300 -9.69 -1.64 -9.26
CA SER A 300 -9.27 -2.24 -8.00
C SER A 300 -8.96 -1.18 -6.93
N MET A 301 -8.97 -1.59 -5.68
CA MET A 301 -8.57 -0.74 -4.55
C MET A 301 -7.05 -0.72 -4.41
N ILE A 302 -6.53 0.42 -3.98
CA ILE A 302 -5.12 0.57 -3.66
C ILE A 302 -4.74 -0.16 -2.38
N GLY A 303 -3.46 -0.52 -2.29
CA GLY A 303 -2.73 -0.84 -1.08
C GLY A 303 -1.45 -0.04 -1.01
N GLY A 304 -0.65 -0.27 0.02
CA GLY A 304 0.61 0.45 0.22
C GLY A 304 0.43 1.63 1.16
N GLY A 305 1.15 2.75 0.94
CA GLY A 305 1.18 3.80 1.95
C GLY A 305 1.36 5.21 1.44
N ALA A 306 1.21 6.13 2.37
CA ALA A 306 1.38 7.55 2.20
C ALA A 306 2.31 8.14 3.26
N LEU A 307 2.84 9.32 3.00
CA LEU A 307 3.67 10.10 3.93
C LEU A 307 2.78 11.05 4.72
N TRP A 308 2.73 10.83 6.02
CA TRP A 308 1.97 11.62 6.99
C TRP A 308 2.88 12.58 7.73
N VAL A 309 2.45 13.84 7.85
CA VAL A 309 3.18 14.85 8.62
C VAL A 309 2.66 14.86 10.05
N LEU A 310 3.57 14.74 11.03
CA LEU A 310 3.22 14.81 12.43
C LEU A 310 3.27 16.27 12.93
N ALA A 311 2.41 16.57 13.90
CA ALA A 311 2.32 17.90 14.51
C ALA A 311 3.50 18.17 15.47
N GLY A 312 3.62 19.40 15.99
CA GLY A 312 4.59 19.78 17.01
C GLY A 312 5.99 20.13 16.50
N ALA A 313 6.23 20.08 15.18
CA ALA A 313 7.49 20.51 14.60
C ALA A 313 7.61 22.05 14.50
N LYS A 314 8.83 22.58 14.42
CA LYS A 314 9.08 24.01 14.19
C LYS A 314 8.78 24.38 12.72
N SER A 315 8.49 25.65 12.48
CA SER A 315 8.22 26.14 11.11
C SER A 315 9.34 25.85 10.13
N ALA A 316 10.61 25.90 10.56
CA ALA A 316 11.75 25.56 9.72
C ALA A 316 11.75 24.07 9.33
N GLU A 317 11.43 23.16 10.26
CA GLU A 317 11.31 21.72 10.00
C GLU A 317 10.17 21.44 9.02
N TYR A 318 8.99 22.10 9.16
CA TYR A 318 7.88 21.97 8.22
C TYR A 318 8.23 22.46 6.81
N ARG A 319 9.03 23.51 6.67
CA ARG A 319 9.54 23.90 5.34
C ARG A 319 10.39 22.79 4.73
N GLY A 320 11.27 22.16 5.52
CA GLY A 320 12.03 20.99 5.07
C GLY A 320 11.17 19.80 4.68
N VAL A 321 10.13 19.51 5.47
CA VAL A 321 9.12 18.49 5.13
C VAL A 321 8.45 18.82 3.80
N ALA A 322 7.97 20.06 3.62
CA ALA A 322 7.31 20.48 2.39
C ALA A 322 8.22 20.30 1.16
N LYS A 323 9.48 20.75 1.26
CA LYS A 323 10.48 20.58 0.18
C LYS A 323 10.72 19.12 -0.17
N PHE A 324 10.81 18.25 0.82
CA PHE A 324 10.97 16.82 0.59
C PHE A 324 9.71 16.19 -0.03
N LEU A 325 8.52 16.54 0.45
CA LEU A 325 7.25 16.08 -0.14
C LEU A 325 7.10 16.56 -1.59
N GLY A 326 7.45 17.82 -1.87
CA GLY A 326 7.48 18.37 -3.23
C GLY A 326 8.44 17.61 -4.13
N PHE A 327 9.66 17.32 -3.68
CA PHE A 327 10.64 16.49 -4.40
C PHE A 327 10.10 15.08 -4.69
N VAL A 328 9.52 14.41 -3.70
CA VAL A 328 8.93 13.06 -3.86
C VAL A 328 7.76 13.07 -4.86
N ALA A 329 7.01 14.16 -4.93
CA ALA A 329 5.85 14.28 -5.83
C ALA A 329 6.23 14.64 -7.28
N THR A 330 7.50 14.92 -7.59
CA THR A 330 7.90 15.24 -8.97
C THR A 330 7.68 14.05 -9.91
N PRO A 331 7.29 14.30 -11.18
CA PRO A 331 7.08 13.20 -12.13
C PRO A 331 8.30 12.31 -12.31
N GLU A 332 9.51 12.89 -12.29
CA GLU A 332 10.78 12.18 -12.47
C GLU A 332 11.04 11.20 -11.31
N VAL A 333 10.86 11.65 -10.06
CA VAL A 333 11.04 10.81 -8.88
C VAL A 333 9.99 9.70 -8.85
N GLN A 334 8.73 10.02 -9.14
CA GLN A 334 7.65 9.03 -9.15
C GLN A 334 7.79 8.00 -10.29
N ALA A 335 8.22 8.41 -11.49
CA ALA A 335 8.48 7.50 -12.58
C ALA A 335 9.64 6.54 -12.26
N GLU A 336 10.74 7.07 -11.73
CA GLU A 336 11.88 6.25 -11.33
C GLU A 336 11.53 5.32 -10.17
N TRP A 337 10.75 5.80 -9.17
CA TRP A 337 10.26 4.97 -8.08
C TRP A 337 9.44 3.79 -8.59
N HIS A 338 8.48 4.05 -9.49
CA HIS A 338 7.70 3.01 -10.14
C HIS A 338 8.58 1.97 -10.84
N GLN A 339 9.48 2.43 -11.71
CA GLN A 339 10.31 1.55 -12.54
C GLN A 339 11.25 0.66 -11.71
N LYS A 340 11.75 1.16 -10.57
CA LYS A 340 12.66 0.43 -9.69
C LYS A 340 11.98 -0.50 -8.70
N THR A 341 10.73 -0.21 -8.32
CA THR A 341 10.07 -0.88 -7.20
C THR A 341 8.84 -1.70 -7.57
N GLY A 342 8.24 -1.45 -8.74
CA GLY A 342 6.97 -2.06 -9.14
C GLY A 342 5.73 -1.44 -8.45
N TYR A 343 5.88 -0.45 -7.57
CA TYR A 343 4.77 0.39 -7.14
C TYR A 343 4.22 1.16 -8.33
N VAL A 344 2.93 1.50 -8.34
CA VAL A 344 2.36 2.27 -9.45
C VAL A 344 2.84 3.73 -9.39
N PRO A 345 2.98 4.41 -10.54
CA PRO A 345 3.17 5.86 -10.56
C PRO A 345 1.89 6.52 -10.05
N VAL A 346 1.99 7.27 -8.94
CA VAL A 346 0.79 7.79 -8.26
C VAL A 346 0.18 9.02 -8.94
N THR A 347 0.90 9.65 -9.90
CA THR A 347 0.44 10.83 -10.65
C THR A 347 0.30 10.52 -12.14
N ARG A 348 -0.61 11.23 -12.83
CA ARG A 348 -0.75 11.15 -14.30
C ARG A 348 0.53 11.54 -15.02
N ALA A 349 1.21 12.59 -14.55
CA ALA A 349 2.46 13.06 -15.16
C ALA A 349 3.58 12.00 -15.09
N ALA A 350 3.73 11.30 -13.97
CA ALA A 350 4.69 10.22 -13.83
C ALA A 350 4.36 9.02 -14.74
N TYR A 351 3.07 8.67 -14.86
CA TYR A 351 2.63 7.62 -15.78
C TYR A 351 2.95 7.97 -17.23
N GLU A 352 2.62 9.19 -17.68
CA GLU A 352 2.90 9.64 -19.04
C GLU A 352 4.42 9.74 -19.30
N LEU A 353 5.20 10.18 -18.31
CA LEU A 353 6.66 10.19 -18.41
C LEU A 353 7.22 8.78 -18.60
N THR A 354 6.76 7.82 -17.79
CA THR A 354 7.15 6.40 -17.89
C THR A 354 6.82 5.82 -19.28
N ARG A 355 5.63 6.15 -19.83
CA ARG A 355 5.24 5.76 -21.20
C ARG A 355 6.19 6.36 -22.26
N LYS A 356 6.48 7.66 -22.16
CA LYS A 356 7.39 8.36 -23.08
C LYS A 356 8.81 7.79 -23.05
N GLN A 357 9.25 7.28 -21.89
CA GLN A 357 10.55 6.61 -21.72
C GLN A 357 10.58 5.21 -22.35
N GLY A 358 9.48 4.69 -22.87
CA GLY A 358 9.39 3.36 -23.47
C GLY A 358 9.40 2.19 -22.46
N PHE A 359 9.27 2.48 -21.17
CA PHE A 359 9.37 1.44 -20.13
C PHE A 359 8.34 0.32 -20.31
N TYR A 360 7.08 0.67 -20.59
CA TYR A 360 6.02 -0.34 -20.77
C TYR A 360 6.12 -1.10 -22.10
N ALA A 361 6.82 -0.57 -23.09
CA ALA A 361 7.12 -1.31 -24.32
C ALA A 361 8.12 -2.45 -24.02
N ALA A 362 9.09 -2.19 -23.13
CA ALA A 362 10.06 -3.20 -22.69
C ALA A 362 9.50 -4.14 -21.62
N GLN A 363 8.55 -3.69 -20.82
CA GLN A 363 7.96 -4.43 -19.69
C GLN A 363 6.43 -4.24 -19.64
N PRO A 364 5.66 -4.82 -20.58
CA PRO A 364 4.22 -4.54 -20.74
C PRO A 364 3.40 -4.95 -19.52
N GLY A 365 3.79 -5.95 -18.76
CA GLY A 365 3.14 -6.38 -17.54
C GLY A 365 3.11 -5.30 -16.45
N GLN A 366 4.12 -4.41 -16.43
CA GLN A 366 4.17 -3.32 -15.44
C GLN A 366 3.08 -2.24 -15.63
N GLU A 367 2.44 -2.21 -16.79
CA GLU A 367 1.29 -1.31 -17.02
C GLU A 367 -0.04 -1.87 -16.51
N ILE A 368 -0.14 -3.17 -16.24
CA ILE A 368 -1.38 -3.85 -15.82
C ILE A 368 -2.00 -3.19 -14.58
N ALA A 369 -1.19 -2.96 -13.56
CA ALA A 369 -1.67 -2.40 -12.28
C ALA A 369 -2.28 -0.99 -12.46
N ILE A 370 -1.63 -0.11 -13.22
CA ILE A 370 -2.16 1.24 -13.44
C ILE A 370 -3.37 1.23 -14.36
N ARG A 371 -3.40 0.38 -15.38
CA ARG A 371 -4.58 0.19 -16.23
C ARG A 371 -5.78 -0.31 -15.43
N GLN A 372 -5.55 -1.23 -14.48
CA GLN A 372 -6.56 -1.75 -13.58
C GLN A 372 -7.12 -0.65 -12.66
N LEU A 373 -6.28 0.23 -12.12
CA LEU A 373 -6.70 1.37 -11.30
C LEU A 373 -7.43 2.46 -12.10
N LEU A 374 -7.19 2.55 -13.40
CA LEU A 374 -7.79 3.55 -14.30
C LEU A 374 -9.00 3.01 -15.07
N LEU A 375 -9.40 1.76 -14.85
CA LEU A 375 -10.46 1.10 -15.64
C LEU A 375 -11.79 1.84 -15.55
N THR A 376 -12.15 2.31 -14.35
CA THR A 376 -13.33 3.15 -14.11
C THR A 376 -12.98 4.29 -13.14
N SER A 377 -13.84 5.30 -13.07
CA SER A 377 -13.76 6.31 -12.00
C SER A 377 -14.19 5.72 -10.66
N PRO A 378 -13.60 6.17 -9.54
CA PRO A 378 -14.01 5.74 -8.21
C PRO A 378 -15.49 6.01 -7.95
N THR A 379 -16.18 5.00 -7.45
CA THR A 379 -17.56 5.07 -6.98
C THR A 379 -17.60 5.18 -5.45
N ARG A 380 -18.77 5.25 -4.88
CA ARG A 380 -18.98 5.16 -3.43
C ARG A 380 -18.39 3.86 -2.86
N GLU A 381 -18.54 2.75 -3.57
CA GLU A 381 -18.13 1.41 -3.17
C GLU A 381 -16.62 1.17 -3.36
N SER A 382 -15.97 1.93 -4.24
CA SER A 382 -14.62 1.60 -4.72
C SER A 382 -13.52 2.62 -4.38
N ARG A 383 -13.87 3.80 -3.85
CA ARG A 383 -12.89 4.86 -3.54
C ARG A 383 -12.01 4.60 -2.31
N GLY A 384 -12.17 3.45 -1.65
CA GLY A 384 -11.35 3.00 -0.52
C GLY A 384 -12.16 2.54 0.68
N ILE A 385 -11.48 1.99 1.68
CA ILE A 385 -12.05 1.56 2.95
C ILE A 385 -11.36 2.34 4.09
N ARG A 386 -12.13 3.07 4.88
CA ARG A 386 -11.62 3.93 5.96
C ARG A 386 -12.30 3.60 7.28
N LEU A 387 -11.90 2.49 7.89
CA LEU A 387 -12.50 1.96 9.11
C LEU A 387 -11.53 2.07 10.29
N GLY A 388 -12.06 2.41 11.47
CA GLY A 388 -11.31 2.30 12.72
C GLY A 388 -10.94 0.86 13.01
N GLU A 389 -9.82 0.63 13.71
CA GLU A 389 -9.33 -0.71 14.06
C GLU A 389 -9.15 -1.67 12.86
N PHE A 390 -9.03 -1.14 11.62
CA PHE A 390 -9.07 -1.97 10.42
C PHE A 390 -7.95 -3.00 10.35
N GLN A 391 -6.80 -2.71 10.93
CA GLN A 391 -5.71 -3.69 11.10
C GLN A 391 -6.17 -4.93 11.87
N ARG A 392 -6.85 -4.72 13.00
CA ARG A 392 -7.38 -5.81 13.84
C ARG A 392 -8.54 -6.53 13.16
N ILE A 393 -9.35 -5.79 12.39
CA ILE A 393 -10.43 -6.37 11.57
C ILE A 393 -9.84 -7.30 10.51
N ARG A 394 -8.75 -6.91 9.81
CA ARG A 394 -8.04 -7.80 8.88
C ARG A 394 -7.54 -9.08 9.55
N VAL A 395 -7.01 -8.98 10.76
CA VAL A 395 -6.58 -10.16 11.54
C VAL A 395 -7.76 -11.09 11.81
N ILE A 396 -8.91 -10.55 12.23
CA ILE A 396 -10.13 -11.34 12.47
C ILE A 396 -10.59 -12.02 11.18
N ILE A 397 -10.60 -11.32 10.04
CA ILE A 397 -10.93 -11.89 8.74
C ILE A 397 -9.96 -13.03 8.39
N GLU A 398 -8.67 -12.83 8.57
CA GLU A 398 -7.64 -13.84 8.28
C GLU A 398 -7.81 -15.09 9.16
N GLU A 399 -8.13 -14.93 10.45
CA GLU A 399 -8.43 -16.05 11.37
C GLU A 399 -9.65 -16.86 10.90
N GLU A 400 -10.71 -16.18 10.50
CA GLU A 400 -11.93 -16.84 10.03
C GLU A 400 -11.72 -17.55 8.68
N LEU A 401 -10.96 -16.93 7.76
CA LEU A 401 -10.58 -17.56 6.50
C LEU A 401 -9.67 -18.78 6.71
N GLU A 402 -8.71 -18.72 7.63
CA GLU A 402 -7.87 -19.87 8.00
C GLU A 402 -8.71 -21.03 8.51
N ALA A 403 -9.72 -20.77 9.34
CA ALA A 403 -10.64 -21.81 9.81
C ALA A 403 -11.46 -22.44 8.65
N VAL A 404 -11.75 -21.68 7.60
CA VAL A 404 -12.38 -22.20 6.38
C VAL A 404 -11.41 -23.09 5.59
N TRP A 405 -10.17 -22.64 5.36
CA TRP A 405 -9.17 -23.41 4.60
C TRP A 405 -8.81 -24.71 5.30
N GLU A 406 -8.82 -24.73 6.63
CA GLU A 406 -8.60 -25.91 7.47
C GLU A 406 -9.85 -26.82 7.56
N GLY A 407 -10.98 -26.46 6.93
CA GLY A 407 -12.24 -27.21 6.97
C GLY A 407 -12.98 -27.18 8.31
N LYS A 408 -12.55 -26.30 9.24
CA LYS A 408 -13.11 -26.19 10.60
C LYS A 408 -14.40 -25.39 10.69
N LYS A 409 -14.63 -24.51 9.68
CA LYS A 409 -15.79 -23.60 9.67
C LYS A 409 -16.38 -23.46 8.27
N PRO A 410 -17.71 -23.48 8.12
CA PRO A 410 -18.34 -23.17 6.84
C PRO A 410 -18.10 -21.71 6.43
N PRO A 411 -17.92 -21.42 5.12
CA PRO A 411 -17.63 -20.06 4.62
C PRO A 411 -18.61 -18.98 5.09
N LYS A 412 -19.92 -19.25 5.01
CA LYS A 412 -20.95 -18.29 5.45
C LYS A 412 -20.79 -17.93 6.92
N LEU A 413 -20.64 -18.94 7.79
CA LEU A 413 -20.46 -18.74 9.23
C LEU A 413 -19.18 -17.97 9.55
N ALA A 414 -18.09 -18.27 8.84
CA ALA A 414 -16.82 -17.56 9.00
C ALA A 414 -16.93 -16.06 8.65
N LEU A 415 -17.57 -15.75 7.53
CA LEU A 415 -17.80 -14.37 7.11
C LEU A 415 -18.73 -13.61 8.05
N ASP A 416 -19.78 -14.27 8.57
CA ASP A 416 -20.69 -13.67 9.56
C ASP A 416 -19.96 -13.35 10.87
N HIS A 417 -19.18 -14.31 11.40
CA HIS A 417 -18.38 -14.09 12.62
C HIS A 417 -17.32 -13.00 12.41
N ALA A 418 -16.67 -12.95 11.22
CA ALA A 418 -15.72 -11.89 10.92
C ALA A 418 -16.39 -10.52 10.95
N ALA A 419 -17.57 -10.39 10.34
CA ALA A 419 -18.33 -9.15 10.33
C ALA A 419 -18.81 -8.77 11.74
N GLU A 420 -19.32 -9.71 12.53
CA GLU A 420 -19.78 -9.48 13.91
C GLU A 420 -18.65 -9.01 14.81
N ARG A 421 -17.54 -9.76 14.89
CA ARG A 421 -16.36 -9.43 15.69
C ARG A 421 -15.73 -8.10 15.26
N GLY A 422 -15.67 -7.84 13.95
CA GLY A 422 -15.19 -6.58 13.42
C GLY A 422 -16.10 -5.40 13.76
N ASN A 423 -17.43 -5.61 13.74
CA ASN A 423 -18.40 -4.59 14.13
C ASN A 423 -18.30 -4.23 15.62
N GLU A 424 -17.94 -5.15 16.51
CA GLU A 424 -17.65 -4.84 17.91
C GLU A 424 -16.45 -3.88 18.02
N LEU A 425 -15.39 -4.10 17.24
CA LEU A 425 -14.24 -3.19 17.22
C LEU A 425 -14.63 -1.80 16.72
N LEU A 426 -15.44 -1.72 15.66
CA LEU A 426 -15.94 -0.45 15.14
C LEU A 426 -16.76 0.31 16.18
N ARG A 427 -17.65 -0.36 16.93
CA ARG A 427 -18.42 0.29 18.02
C ARG A 427 -17.53 0.83 19.12
N LYS A 428 -16.50 0.08 19.52
CA LYS A 428 -15.54 0.52 20.54
C LYS A 428 -14.76 1.75 20.06
N PHE A 429 -14.32 1.74 18.80
CA PHE A 429 -13.62 2.87 18.19
C PHE A 429 -14.53 4.11 18.10
N GLU A 430 -15.75 3.95 17.63
CA GLU A 430 -16.75 5.03 17.57
C GLU A 430 -17.00 5.64 18.94
N ALA A 431 -17.25 4.82 19.96
CA ALA A 431 -17.49 5.29 21.32
C ALA A 431 -16.30 6.08 21.88
N ALA A 432 -15.08 5.58 21.69
CA ALA A 432 -13.86 6.27 22.08
C ALA A 432 -13.72 7.65 21.39
N GLN A 433 -13.97 7.72 20.07
CA GLN A 433 -13.90 8.96 19.32
C GLN A 433 -14.98 9.97 19.73
N ARG A 434 -16.21 9.52 20.00
CA ARG A 434 -17.31 10.38 20.50
C ARG A 434 -17.03 10.92 21.90
N ALA A 435 -16.38 10.13 22.75
CA ALA A 435 -15.94 10.56 24.09
C ALA A 435 -14.73 11.52 24.06
N GLY A 436 -14.18 11.81 22.89
CA GLY A 436 -12.97 12.62 22.77
C GLY A 436 -11.70 11.91 23.22
N ALA A 437 -11.77 10.59 23.47
CA ALA A 437 -10.61 9.80 23.81
C ALA A 437 -9.70 9.65 22.59
N GLU A 438 -8.40 9.80 22.80
CA GLU A 438 -7.44 9.45 21.77
C GLU A 438 -7.53 7.94 21.48
N PRO A 439 -7.44 7.53 20.20
CA PRO A 439 -7.41 6.12 19.88
C PRO A 439 -6.25 5.44 20.60
N ALA A 440 -6.52 4.31 21.24
CA ALA A 440 -5.46 3.51 21.82
C ALA A 440 -4.41 3.23 20.74
N VAL A 441 -3.13 3.28 21.09
CA VAL A 441 -2.09 2.80 20.17
C VAL A 441 -2.41 1.34 19.88
N PRO A 442 -2.55 0.95 18.60
CA PRO A 442 -2.88 -0.44 18.28
C PRO A 442 -1.90 -1.39 18.95
N ALA A 443 -2.41 -2.41 19.65
CA ALA A 443 -1.55 -3.45 20.18
C ALA A 443 -0.91 -4.21 19.01
N ARG A 444 0.37 -4.55 19.13
CA ARG A 444 1.05 -5.37 18.13
C ARG A 444 0.28 -6.67 17.89
N THR A 445 0.05 -6.99 16.65
CA THR A 445 -0.52 -8.29 16.28
C THR A 445 0.44 -9.40 16.69
N PRO A 446 0.00 -10.42 17.47
CA PRO A 446 0.86 -11.52 17.85
C PRO A 446 1.41 -12.21 16.60
N ARG A 447 2.73 -12.29 16.46
CA ARG A 447 3.35 -13.09 15.41
C ARG A 447 3.12 -14.57 15.75
N ARG A 448 2.51 -15.35 14.85
CA ARG A 448 2.50 -16.81 15.02
C ARG A 448 3.94 -17.29 15.14
N PRO A 449 4.26 -18.18 16.12
CA PRO A 449 5.57 -18.82 16.15
C PRO A 449 5.82 -19.52 14.80
N LYS A 450 7.04 -19.35 14.28
CA LYS A 450 7.49 -20.08 13.10
C LYS A 450 7.45 -21.57 13.44
N LYS A 451 6.60 -22.34 12.75
CA LYS A 451 6.69 -23.80 12.73
C LYS A 451 7.74 -24.22 11.71
#